data_a035508b0a1619f58e667bd1d68c2e34
#
_entry.id   a035508b0a1619f58e667bd1d68c2e34
#
_cell.length_a   1.000
_cell.length_b   1.000
_cell.length_c   1.000
_cell.angle_alpha   90.00
_cell.angle_beta   90.00
_cell.angle_gamma   90.00
#
_symmetry.space_group_name_H-M   'P 1'
#
loop_
_entity.id
_entity.type
_entity.pdbx_description
1 polymer ?
#
loop_
_entity_poly.entity_id
_entity_poly.type
_entity_poly.pdbx_seq_one_letter_code
_entity_poly.pdbx_strand_id
1 'polypeptide(L)'
;MASVIKNMVGAMVTAAICGIIALIILYQNLGLMTSVTTQNYELKPLKITTVFNIALIAACAVLALLVQIDIIKLSENGEKLTAALIVSLIIFFSGYIASKLPFNRYTGMRLPWTVTDEDTWNVAHQILGAVAVPIGIVYVGLVPFIENFEALTVTAVLMWIGIPAGISLVYFWRKFH
;
A
#
# COMPACT_ATOMS: atom_id res chain seq x y z
N MET A 1 -25.11 -1.97 21.19
CA MET A 1 -23.69 -1.63 20.88
C MET A 1 -22.84 -2.89 20.63
N ALA A 2 -22.79 -3.87 21.54
CA ALA A 2 -21.99 -5.11 21.37
C ALA A 2 -22.32 -5.92 20.09
N SER A 3 -23.58 -6.02 19.67
CA SER A 3 -23.99 -6.73 18.45
C SER A 3 -23.50 -6.04 17.16
N VAL A 4 -23.47 -4.71 17.14
CA VAL A 4 -22.99 -3.92 16.01
C VAL A 4 -21.47 -4.11 15.84
N ILE A 5 -20.74 -4.03 16.95
CA ILE A 5 -19.27 -4.24 16.94
C ILE A 5 -18.94 -5.66 16.45
N LYS A 6 -19.64 -6.68 16.94
CA LYS A 6 -19.46 -8.07 16.50
C LYS A 6 -19.74 -8.24 15.01
N ASN A 7 -20.75 -7.58 14.47
CA ASN A 7 -21.06 -7.61 13.05
C ASN A 7 -20.00 -6.88 12.21
N MET A 8 -19.49 -5.76 12.68
CA MET A 8 -18.41 -5.02 11.99
C MET A 8 -17.13 -5.86 11.89
N VAL A 9 -16.71 -6.51 12.96
CA VAL A 9 -15.51 -7.35 12.92
C VAL A 9 -15.73 -8.61 12.08
N GLY A 10 -16.91 -9.22 12.13
CA GLY A 10 -17.27 -10.30 11.21
C GLY A 10 -17.13 -9.86 9.75
N ALA A 11 -17.61 -8.68 9.41
CA ALA A 11 -17.45 -8.12 8.06
C ALA A 11 -15.98 -7.86 7.69
N MET A 12 -15.17 -7.31 8.61
CA MET A 12 -13.74 -7.06 8.39
C MET A 12 -12.96 -8.37 8.17
N VAL A 13 -13.22 -9.39 8.99
CA VAL A 13 -12.60 -10.71 8.83
C VAL A 13 -12.99 -11.37 7.51
N THR A 14 -14.26 -11.29 7.13
CA THR A 14 -14.73 -11.80 5.84
C THR A 14 -14.04 -11.08 4.69
N ALA A 15 -13.96 -9.75 4.73
CA ALA A 15 -13.26 -8.96 3.73
C ALA A 15 -11.76 -9.32 3.64
N ALA A 16 -11.10 -9.52 4.79
CA ALA A 16 -9.70 -9.95 4.84
C ALA A 16 -9.50 -11.32 4.19
N ILE A 17 -10.36 -12.30 4.50
CA ILE A 17 -10.32 -13.64 3.89
C ILE A 17 -10.50 -13.54 2.37
N CYS A 18 -11.51 -12.81 1.89
CA CYS A 18 -11.72 -12.59 0.46
C CYS A 18 -10.51 -11.93 -0.22
N GLY A 19 -9.93 -10.91 0.44
CA GLY A 19 -8.72 -10.24 -0.04
C GLY A 19 -7.52 -11.18 -0.15
N ILE A 20 -7.29 -12.02 0.87
CA ILE A 20 -6.21 -13.02 0.87
C ILE A 20 -6.43 -14.03 -0.26
N ILE A 21 -7.65 -14.56 -0.44
CA ILE A 21 -7.97 -15.48 -1.53
C ILE A 21 -7.68 -14.84 -2.89
N ALA A 22 -8.14 -13.60 -3.12
CA ALA A 22 -7.88 -12.89 -4.36
C ALA A 22 -6.37 -12.70 -4.63
N LEU A 23 -5.58 -12.38 -3.59
CA LEU A 23 -4.13 -12.24 -3.71
C LEU A 23 -3.43 -13.59 -3.95
N ILE A 24 -3.92 -14.69 -3.39
CA ILE A 24 -3.40 -16.03 -3.68
C ILE A 24 -3.65 -16.40 -5.13
N ILE A 25 -4.86 -16.15 -5.65
CA ILE A 25 -5.21 -16.37 -7.06
C ILE A 25 -4.30 -15.52 -7.96
N LEU A 26 -4.11 -14.24 -7.63
CA LEU A 26 -3.19 -13.36 -8.34
C LEU A 26 -1.77 -13.92 -8.33
N TYR A 27 -1.26 -14.34 -7.18
CA TYR A 27 0.08 -14.91 -7.04
C TYR A 27 0.31 -16.15 -7.94
N GLN A 28 -0.66 -17.04 -7.98
CA GLN A 28 -0.59 -18.25 -8.80
C GLN A 28 -0.61 -17.95 -10.30
N ASN A 29 -1.29 -16.87 -10.71
CA ASN A 29 -1.47 -16.51 -12.12
C ASN A 29 -0.58 -15.34 -12.59
N LEU A 30 0.38 -14.87 -11.76
CA LEU A 30 1.24 -13.73 -12.11
C LEU A 30 1.98 -13.92 -13.43
N GLY A 31 2.51 -15.14 -13.68
CA GLY A 31 3.21 -15.44 -14.92
C GLY A 31 2.33 -15.31 -16.16
N LEU A 32 1.10 -15.80 -16.08
CA LEU A 32 0.13 -15.69 -17.19
C LEU A 32 -0.30 -14.23 -17.40
N MET A 33 -0.60 -13.52 -16.31
CA MET A 33 -1.08 -12.13 -16.38
C MET A 33 -0.02 -11.16 -16.90
N THR A 34 1.24 -11.33 -16.51
CA THR A 34 2.33 -10.46 -16.95
C THR A 34 2.80 -10.78 -18.37
N SER A 35 2.74 -12.03 -18.83
CA SER A 35 3.11 -12.40 -20.20
C SER A 35 2.25 -11.71 -21.26
N VAL A 36 1.03 -11.32 -20.91
CA VAL A 36 0.09 -10.60 -21.81
C VAL A 36 0.44 -9.11 -21.90
N THR A 37 1.19 -8.56 -20.94
CA THR A 37 1.39 -7.11 -20.82
C THR A 37 2.81 -6.64 -21.07
N THR A 38 3.80 -7.52 -20.96
CA THR A 38 5.22 -7.15 -21.05
C THR A 38 6.03 -8.28 -21.68
N GLN A 39 6.90 -7.95 -22.65
CA GLN A 39 7.75 -8.96 -23.33
C GLN A 39 8.92 -9.44 -22.46
N ASN A 40 9.44 -8.58 -21.56
CA ASN A 40 10.49 -8.90 -20.58
C ASN A 40 10.04 -8.45 -19.19
N TYR A 41 9.74 -9.41 -18.30
CA TYR A 41 9.29 -9.11 -16.96
C TYR A 41 10.02 -9.91 -15.90
N GLU A 42 10.35 -9.24 -14.81
CA GLU A 42 10.80 -9.89 -13.59
C GLU A 42 9.60 -10.17 -12.67
N LEU A 43 9.25 -11.44 -12.49
CA LEU A 43 8.17 -11.85 -11.60
C LEU A 43 8.51 -11.67 -10.12
N LYS A 44 9.79 -11.62 -9.78
CA LYS A 44 10.25 -11.57 -8.39
C LYS A 44 9.68 -10.38 -7.61
N PRO A 45 9.74 -9.12 -8.08
CA PRO A 45 9.14 -7.99 -7.36
C PRO A 45 7.62 -8.14 -7.18
N LEU A 46 6.92 -8.61 -8.20
CA LEU A 46 5.47 -8.82 -8.15
C LEU A 46 5.08 -9.89 -7.10
N LYS A 47 5.81 -11.01 -7.06
CA LYS A 47 5.60 -12.06 -6.06
C LYS A 47 5.88 -11.56 -4.65
N ILE A 48 6.97 -10.81 -4.45
CA ILE A 48 7.33 -10.22 -3.15
C ILE A 48 6.22 -9.28 -2.68
N THR A 49 5.72 -8.39 -3.56
CA THR A 49 4.63 -7.47 -3.23
C THR A 49 3.35 -8.22 -2.85
N THR A 50 3.01 -9.26 -3.60
CA THR A 50 1.80 -10.05 -3.32
C THR A 50 1.91 -10.79 -1.98
N VAL A 51 3.06 -11.42 -1.70
CA VAL A 51 3.31 -12.09 -0.41
C VAL A 51 3.26 -11.09 0.75
N PHE A 52 3.87 -9.91 0.59
CA PHE A 52 3.81 -8.86 1.60
C PHE A 52 2.36 -8.43 1.88
N ASN A 53 1.55 -8.20 0.86
CA ASN A 53 0.15 -7.81 1.02
C ASN A 53 -0.67 -8.90 1.73
N ILE A 54 -0.46 -10.18 1.39
CA ILE A 54 -1.09 -11.31 2.08
C ILE A 54 -0.71 -11.31 3.57
N ALA A 55 0.58 -11.21 3.86
CA ALA A 55 1.09 -11.22 5.23
C ALA A 55 0.56 -10.03 6.04
N LEU A 56 0.53 -8.84 5.44
CA LEU A 56 0.02 -7.62 6.08
C LEU A 56 -1.47 -7.75 6.41
N ILE A 57 -2.30 -8.18 5.44
CA ILE A 57 -3.74 -8.37 5.66
C ILE A 57 -4.00 -9.42 6.75
N ALA A 58 -3.27 -10.54 6.70
CA ALA A 58 -3.38 -11.59 7.72
C ALA A 58 -2.99 -11.08 9.11
N ALA A 59 -1.88 -10.35 9.22
CA ALA A 59 -1.44 -9.76 10.48
C ALA A 59 -2.44 -8.76 11.05
N CYS A 60 -2.99 -7.86 10.21
CA CYS A 60 -4.03 -6.92 10.62
C CYS A 60 -5.32 -7.63 11.06
N ALA A 61 -5.73 -8.68 10.35
CA ALA A 61 -6.92 -9.46 10.72
C ALA A 61 -6.73 -10.19 12.06
N VAL A 62 -5.57 -10.80 12.28
CA VAL A 62 -5.23 -11.46 13.55
C VAL A 62 -5.19 -10.45 14.69
N LEU A 63 -4.54 -9.29 14.49
CA LEU A 63 -4.49 -8.22 15.49
C LEU A 63 -5.90 -7.74 15.86
N ALA A 64 -6.75 -7.49 14.86
CA ALA A 64 -8.13 -7.06 15.07
C ALA A 64 -8.93 -8.10 15.88
N LEU A 65 -8.75 -9.39 15.61
CA LEU A 65 -9.36 -10.48 16.38
C LEU A 65 -8.85 -10.51 17.83
N LEU A 66 -7.53 -10.39 18.05
CA LEU A 66 -6.93 -10.42 19.39
C LEU A 66 -7.38 -9.25 20.26
N VAL A 67 -7.54 -8.08 19.66
CA VAL A 67 -8.12 -6.90 20.34
C VAL A 67 -9.59 -7.15 20.67
N GLN A 68 -10.36 -7.72 19.75
CA GLN A 68 -11.78 -7.93 19.95
C GLN A 68 -12.11 -8.96 21.04
N ILE A 69 -11.30 -10.03 21.18
CA ILE A 69 -11.49 -11.05 22.22
C ILE A 69 -10.80 -10.68 23.54
N ASP A 70 -10.42 -9.42 23.72
CA ASP A 70 -9.80 -8.84 24.92
C ASP A 70 -8.46 -9.51 25.34
N ILE A 71 -7.77 -10.21 24.44
CA ILE A 71 -6.42 -10.72 24.69
C ILE A 71 -5.41 -9.57 24.67
N ILE A 72 -5.56 -8.63 23.71
CA ILE A 72 -4.72 -7.42 23.63
C ILE A 72 -5.62 -6.23 23.94
N LYS A 73 -5.23 -5.46 24.97
CA LYS A 73 -5.87 -4.20 25.31
C LYS A 73 -4.95 -3.06 24.92
N LEU A 74 -5.33 -2.33 23.87
CA LEU A 74 -4.63 -1.14 23.43
C LEU A 74 -5.20 0.07 24.16
N SER A 75 -4.33 0.94 24.68
CA SER A 75 -4.72 2.30 25.06
C SER A 75 -4.90 3.14 23.81
N GLU A 76 -5.52 4.32 23.92
CA GLU A 76 -5.66 5.25 22.79
C GLU A 76 -4.33 5.56 22.10
N ASN A 77 -3.28 5.79 22.88
CA ASN A 77 -1.93 5.96 22.33
C ASN A 77 -1.37 4.69 21.68
N GLY A 78 -1.70 3.52 22.24
CA GLY A 78 -1.33 2.23 21.67
C GLY A 78 -1.97 1.99 20.30
N GLU A 79 -3.23 2.36 20.14
CA GLU A 79 -3.93 2.29 18.84
C GLU A 79 -3.29 3.21 17.81
N LYS A 80 -3.03 4.48 18.18
CA LYS A 80 -2.34 5.45 17.30
C LYS A 80 -0.97 4.95 16.85
N LEU A 81 -0.16 4.44 17.80
CA LEU A 81 1.17 3.90 17.47
C LEU A 81 1.09 2.66 16.58
N THR A 82 0.16 1.76 16.85
CA THR A 82 -0.04 0.55 16.02
C THR A 82 -0.43 0.92 14.60
N ALA A 83 -1.39 1.83 14.44
CA ALA A 83 -1.79 2.33 13.13
C ALA A 83 -0.64 3.04 12.40
N ALA A 84 0.13 3.87 13.11
CA ALA A 84 1.30 4.54 12.55
C ALA A 84 2.37 3.55 12.06
N LEU A 85 2.64 2.49 12.82
CA LEU A 85 3.58 1.45 12.42
C LEU A 85 3.12 0.72 11.16
N ILE A 86 1.82 0.38 11.07
CA ILE A 86 1.26 -0.28 9.87
C ILE A 86 1.39 0.63 8.65
N VAL A 87 0.99 1.90 8.75
CA VAL A 87 1.08 2.87 7.65
C VAL A 87 2.54 3.08 7.22
N SER A 88 3.44 3.24 8.19
CA SER A 88 4.88 3.41 7.92
C SER A 88 5.46 2.19 7.19
N LEU A 89 5.09 0.99 7.62
CA LEU A 89 5.51 -0.25 6.98
C LEU A 89 5.05 -0.31 5.52
N ILE A 90 3.80 0.12 5.24
CA ILE A 90 3.26 0.20 3.88
C ILE A 90 4.06 1.20 3.04
N ILE A 91 4.31 2.41 3.56
CA ILE A 91 5.05 3.47 2.86
C ILE A 91 6.47 3.00 2.53
N PHE A 92 7.22 2.51 3.51
CA PHE A 92 8.61 2.09 3.32
C PHE A 92 8.73 0.87 2.40
N PHE A 93 7.90 -0.15 2.61
CA PHE A 93 7.93 -1.34 1.76
C PHE A 93 7.54 -1.02 0.32
N SER A 94 6.43 -0.29 0.13
CA SER A 94 5.96 0.08 -1.21
C SER A 94 6.96 1.00 -1.91
N GLY A 95 7.58 1.94 -1.18
CA GLY A 95 8.65 2.77 -1.70
C GLY A 95 9.87 1.96 -2.13
N TYR A 96 10.32 1.01 -1.30
CA TYR A 96 11.44 0.13 -1.62
C TYR A 96 11.21 -0.72 -2.87
N ILE A 97 10.01 -1.25 -3.03
CA ILE A 97 9.71 -2.14 -4.16
C ILE A 97 9.30 -1.37 -5.42
N ALA A 98 8.81 -0.13 -5.29
CA ALA A 98 8.25 0.65 -6.39
C ALA A 98 9.17 0.74 -7.61
N SER A 99 10.43 1.15 -7.42
CA SER A 99 11.41 1.28 -8.50
C SER A 99 11.82 -0.06 -9.15
N LYS A 100 11.44 -1.17 -8.56
CA LYS A 100 11.74 -2.54 -9.03
C LYS A 100 10.55 -3.19 -9.72
N LEU A 101 9.37 -2.56 -9.68
CA LEU A 101 8.18 -3.09 -10.32
C LEU A 101 8.27 -2.88 -11.83
N PRO A 102 8.22 -3.96 -12.63
CA PRO A 102 8.17 -3.84 -14.07
C PRO A 102 6.85 -3.16 -14.48
N PHE A 103 6.85 -2.54 -15.67
CA PHE A 103 5.63 -2.03 -16.26
C PHE A 103 4.59 -3.14 -16.38
N ASN A 104 3.45 -2.96 -15.72
CA ASN A 104 2.39 -3.96 -15.67
C ASN A 104 1.03 -3.33 -15.38
N ARG A 105 -0.06 -4.09 -15.61
CA ARG A 105 -1.44 -3.63 -15.41
C ARG A 105 -2.05 -4.03 -14.07
N TYR A 106 -1.29 -4.66 -13.16
CA TYR A 106 -1.89 -5.28 -11.96
C TYR A 106 -1.41 -4.67 -10.66
N THR A 107 -0.16 -4.25 -10.56
CA THR A 107 0.47 -3.83 -9.30
C THR A 107 1.25 -2.54 -9.49
N GLY A 108 1.14 -1.59 -8.56
CA GLY A 108 1.85 -0.31 -8.57
C GLY A 108 0.91 0.90 -8.69
N MET A 109 1.48 2.06 -8.95
CA MET A 109 0.73 3.31 -9.15
C MET A 109 0.09 3.34 -10.54
N ARG A 110 -1.20 3.01 -10.57
CA ARG A 110 -1.98 2.83 -11.81
C ARG A 110 -2.85 4.05 -12.10
N LEU A 111 -2.23 5.08 -12.63
CA LEU A 111 -2.93 6.27 -13.12
C LEU A 111 -3.10 6.17 -14.65
N PRO A 112 -4.09 6.84 -15.24
CA PRO A 112 -4.35 6.75 -16.67
C PRO A 112 -3.09 6.99 -17.53
N TRP A 113 -2.25 7.93 -17.16
CA TRP A 113 -1.01 8.24 -17.86
C TRP A 113 0.16 7.29 -17.53
N THR A 114 0.18 6.66 -16.37
CA THR A 114 1.25 5.71 -16.03
C THR A 114 1.04 4.34 -16.67
N VAL A 115 -0.19 3.90 -16.89
CA VAL A 115 -0.47 2.58 -17.49
C VAL A 115 -0.45 2.59 -19.01
N THR A 116 -0.34 3.76 -19.65
CA THR A 116 -0.29 3.92 -21.09
C THR A 116 1.11 4.07 -21.66
N ASP A 117 2.10 4.44 -20.82
CA ASP A 117 3.47 4.71 -21.24
C ASP A 117 4.47 4.19 -20.21
N GLU A 118 5.39 3.33 -20.64
CA GLU A 118 6.38 2.67 -19.79
C GLU A 118 7.38 3.67 -19.16
N ASP A 119 7.81 4.69 -19.91
CA ASP A 119 8.72 5.69 -19.35
C ASP A 119 8.05 6.51 -18.26
N THR A 120 6.78 6.87 -18.47
CA THR A 120 5.97 7.57 -17.45
C THR A 120 5.74 6.70 -16.21
N TRP A 121 5.53 5.39 -16.41
CA TRP A 121 5.47 4.42 -15.32
C TRP A 121 6.77 4.40 -14.51
N ASN A 122 7.90 4.29 -15.19
CA ASN A 122 9.20 4.24 -14.55
C ASN A 122 9.49 5.52 -13.75
N VAL A 123 9.19 6.70 -14.31
CA VAL A 123 9.32 7.99 -13.63
C VAL A 123 8.45 8.04 -12.37
N ALA A 124 7.16 7.65 -12.47
CA ALA A 124 6.25 7.65 -11.35
C ALA A 124 6.75 6.77 -10.20
N HIS A 125 7.21 5.55 -10.51
CA HIS A 125 7.64 4.57 -9.53
C HIS A 125 9.01 4.90 -8.93
N GLN A 126 9.94 5.49 -9.67
CA GLN A 126 11.19 6.01 -9.14
C GLN A 126 10.95 7.14 -8.13
N ILE A 127 10.07 8.08 -8.46
CA ILE A 127 9.72 9.19 -7.55
C ILE A 127 8.99 8.67 -6.33
N LEU A 128 8.03 7.72 -6.51
CA LEU A 128 7.32 7.09 -5.40
C LEU A 128 8.29 6.46 -4.39
N GLY A 129 9.33 5.78 -4.89
CA GLY A 129 10.38 5.21 -4.05
C GLY A 129 11.22 6.28 -3.36
N ALA A 130 11.62 7.33 -4.09
CA ALA A 130 12.47 8.39 -3.56
C ALA A 130 11.79 9.20 -2.44
N VAL A 131 10.48 9.50 -2.57
CA VAL A 131 9.75 10.29 -1.57
C VAL A 131 9.26 9.46 -0.39
N ALA A 132 9.22 8.13 -0.50
CA ALA A 132 8.74 7.25 0.58
C ALA A 132 9.56 7.39 1.86
N VAL A 133 10.88 7.44 1.75
CA VAL A 133 11.78 7.53 2.91
C VAL A 133 11.62 8.86 3.64
N PRO A 134 11.77 10.03 3.01
CA PRO A 134 11.60 11.31 3.71
C PRO A 134 10.18 11.48 4.27
N ILE A 135 9.14 11.13 3.52
CA ILE A 135 7.75 11.26 4.00
C ILE A 135 7.51 10.30 5.17
N GLY A 136 7.96 9.05 5.09
CA GLY A 136 7.79 8.08 6.16
C GLY A 136 8.50 8.50 7.45
N ILE A 137 9.72 9.03 7.36
CA ILE A 137 10.48 9.54 8.52
C ILE A 137 9.75 10.73 9.16
N VAL A 138 9.33 11.71 8.35
CA VAL A 138 8.60 12.88 8.84
C VAL A 138 7.28 12.46 9.48
N TYR A 139 6.53 11.55 8.83
CA TYR A 139 5.28 11.02 9.36
C TYR A 139 5.47 10.39 10.75
N VAL A 140 6.39 9.42 10.88
CA VAL A 140 6.65 8.75 12.18
C VAL A 140 7.12 9.76 13.24
N GLY A 141 7.98 10.69 12.85
CA GLY A 141 8.49 11.72 13.77
C GLY A 141 7.42 12.67 14.29
N LEU A 142 6.36 12.92 13.50
CA LEU A 142 5.27 13.81 13.88
C LEU A 142 4.15 13.15 14.69
N VAL A 143 4.01 11.81 14.64
CA VAL A 143 2.96 11.07 15.36
C VAL A 143 2.83 11.46 16.85
N PRO A 144 3.91 11.57 17.63
CA PRO A 144 3.80 11.91 19.05
C PRO A 144 3.43 13.38 19.34
N PHE A 145 3.54 14.27 18.34
CA PHE A 145 3.35 15.72 18.51
C PHE A 145 2.02 16.24 17.95
N ILE A 146 1.36 15.46 17.08
CA ILE A 146 0.13 15.90 16.41
C ILE A 146 -1.07 15.21 17.05
N GLU A 147 -1.99 16.00 17.60
CA GLU A 147 -3.22 15.51 18.23
C GLU A 147 -4.16 14.86 17.20
N ASN A 148 -4.33 15.51 16.05
CA ASN A 148 -5.18 14.98 14.97
C ASN A 148 -4.39 13.97 14.11
N PHE A 149 -4.29 12.75 14.63
CA PHE A 149 -3.60 11.63 13.99
C PHE A 149 -4.17 11.28 12.61
N GLU A 150 -5.49 11.37 12.44
CA GLU A 150 -6.17 11.06 11.18
C GLU A 150 -5.74 12.05 10.08
N ALA A 151 -5.77 13.34 10.38
CA ALA A 151 -5.35 14.38 9.43
C ALA A 151 -3.86 14.24 9.07
N LEU A 152 -2.99 13.93 10.03
CA LEU A 152 -1.58 13.67 9.79
C LEU A 152 -1.39 12.49 8.83
N THR A 153 -2.09 11.38 9.09
CA THR A 153 -1.99 10.16 8.28
C THR A 153 -2.50 10.39 6.85
N VAL A 154 -3.67 11.02 6.71
CA VAL A 154 -4.23 11.36 5.39
C VAL A 154 -3.29 12.28 4.62
N THR A 155 -2.73 13.30 5.27
CA THR A 155 -1.77 14.23 4.64
C THR A 155 -0.52 13.51 4.18
N ALA A 156 0.07 12.65 5.01
CA ALA A 156 1.27 11.88 4.65
C ALA A 156 1.02 10.96 3.44
N VAL A 157 -0.11 10.25 3.41
CA VAL A 157 -0.49 9.37 2.30
C VAL A 157 -0.76 10.18 1.02
N LEU A 158 -1.47 11.30 1.13
CA LEU A 158 -1.74 12.19 -0.02
C LEU A 158 -0.45 12.78 -0.59
N MET A 159 0.50 13.18 0.24
CA MET A 159 1.81 13.66 -0.24
C MET A 159 2.61 12.53 -0.89
N TRP A 160 2.64 11.36 -0.27
CA TRP A 160 3.38 10.20 -0.79
C TRP A 160 2.88 9.75 -2.17
N ILE A 161 1.57 9.76 -2.40
CA ILE A 161 0.98 9.38 -3.70
C ILE A 161 0.90 10.60 -4.64
N GLY A 162 0.56 11.77 -4.14
CA GLY A 162 0.29 12.97 -4.93
C GLY A 162 1.53 13.56 -5.60
N ILE A 163 2.69 13.54 -4.91
CA ILE A 163 3.94 14.05 -5.48
C ILE A 163 4.33 13.25 -6.74
N PRO A 164 4.49 11.91 -6.70
CA PRO A 164 4.83 11.15 -7.90
C PRO A 164 3.72 11.19 -8.95
N ALA A 165 2.45 11.26 -8.55
CA ALA A 165 1.33 11.42 -9.48
C ALA A 165 1.44 12.74 -10.26
N GLY A 166 1.66 13.86 -9.57
CA GLY A 166 1.79 15.17 -10.20
C GLY A 166 3.00 15.27 -11.12
N ILE A 167 4.18 14.82 -10.66
CA ILE A 167 5.41 14.87 -11.46
C ILE A 167 5.30 13.97 -12.70
N SER A 168 4.77 12.75 -12.55
CA SER A 168 4.59 11.86 -13.68
C SER A 168 3.55 12.36 -14.68
N LEU A 169 2.51 13.07 -14.22
CA LEU A 169 1.56 13.73 -15.11
C LEU A 169 2.23 14.82 -15.94
N VAL A 170 3.05 15.68 -15.31
CA VAL A 170 3.81 16.73 -16.02
C VAL A 170 4.79 16.11 -17.02
N TYR A 171 5.45 15.01 -16.65
CA TYR A 171 6.34 14.27 -17.55
C TYR A 171 5.58 13.73 -18.76
N PHE A 172 4.45 13.07 -18.55
CA PHE A 172 3.58 12.55 -19.60
C PHE A 172 3.13 13.66 -20.56
N TRP A 173 2.67 14.79 -20.01
CA TRP A 173 2.23 15.94 -20.80
C TRP A 173 3.35 16.48 -21.69
N ARG A 174 4.56 16.66 -21.15
CA ARG A 174 5.71 17.15 -21.92
C ARG A 174 6.20 16.18 -22.99
N LYS A 175 5.95 14.89 -22.81
CA LYS A 175 6.36 13.86 -23.76
C LYS A 175 5.43 13.80 -24.97
N PHE A 176 4.15 14.06 -24.79
CA PHE A 176 3.12 13.85 -25.81
C PHE A 176 2.48 15.14 -26.35
N HIS A 177 2.84 16.30 -25.81
CA HIS A 177 2.41 17.63 -26.24
C HIS A 177 3.60 18.57 -26.41
#